data_07b814b530fcf028f6d27beb7113912d
#
_entry.id   07b814b530fcf028f6d27beb7113912d
#
_cell.length_a   1.000
_cell.length_b   1.000
_cell.length_c   1.000
_cell.angle_alpha   90.00
_cell.angle_beta   90.00
_cell.angle_gamma   90.00
#
_symmetry.space_group_name_H-M   'P 1'
#
loop_
_entity.id
_entity.type
_entity.pdbx_description
1 polymer ?
#
loop_
_entity_poly.entity_id
_entity_poly.type
_entity_poly.pdbx_seq_one_letter_code
_entity_poly.pdbx_strand_id
1 'polypeptide(L)'
;SALQAVVMTGVHSAMHGSKAKPWMQRTVVSLRFQKNWKPLYGVETLQPLGHYDEASRHVWFTQERLANAADTGTTTNVGVGYRRIVANDDHYYGGNLFYDHRFRGNHGRMSVGLEYVSGIGAFRMNWYRGVSGERSLDGVMRLESVSNGYTAEYGTSFKNARWARVYMEAYRWQLRRSEDKHGLRIGTELQLTP
;
A
#
# COMPACT_ATOMS: atom_id res chain seq x y z
N SER A 1 -7.42 -18.88 12.58
CA SER A 1 -8.43 -19.88 12.98
C SER A 1 -8.90 -20.67 11.77
N ALA A 2 -9.43 -21.89 11.96
CA ALA A 2 -9.93 -22.73 10.85
C ALA A 2 -11.00 -21.98 10.03
N LEU A 3 -11.90 -21.25 10.67
CA LEU A 3 -12.91 -20.43 10.00
C LEU A 3 -12.30 -19.38 9.09
N GLN A 4 -11.26 -18.70 9.54
CA GLN A 4 -10.56 -17.71 8.73
C GLN A 4 -9.96 -18.36 7.48
N ALA A 5 -9.34 -19.53 7.62
CA ALA A 5 -8.78 -20.26 6.48
C ALA A 5 -9.87 -20.64 5.47
N VAL A 6 -11.00 -21.17 5.93
CA VAL A 6 -12.13 -21.56 5.05
C VAL A 6 -12.69 -20.34 4.31
N VAL A 7 -12.95 -19.25 5.01
CA VAL A 7 -13.46 -18.00 4.39
C VAL A 7 -12.46 -17.46 3.37
N MET A 8 -11.17 -17.40 3.72
CA MET A 8 -10.15 -16.88 2.81
C MET A 8 -9.95 -17.77 1.58
N THR A 9 -10.01 -19.10 1.75
CA THR A 9 -9.95 -20.02 0.60
C THR A 9 -11.13 -19.81 -0.33
N GLY A 10 -12.35 -19.65 0.20
CA GLY A 10 -13.54 -19.36 -0.62
C GLY A 10 -13.42 -18.02 -1.39
N VAL A 11 -12.98 -16.97 -0.71
CA VAL A 11 -12.74 -15.66 -1.33
C VAL A 11 -11.67 -15.77 -2.42
N HIS A 12 -10.55 -16.41 -2.12
CA HIS A 12 -9.46 -16.60 -3.09
C HIS A 12 -9.93 -17.36 -4.32
N SER A 13 -10.64 -18.48 -4.14
CA SER A 13 -11.18 -19.26 -5.25
C SER A 13 -12.15 -18.46 -6.11
N ALA A 14 -13.02 -17.65 -5.49
CA ALA A 14 -13.96 -16.79 -6.22
C ALA A 14 -13.24 -15.69 -7.04
N MET A 15 -12.17 -15.13 -6.50
CA MET A 15 -11.47 -13.98 -7.10
C MET A 15 -10.37 -14.39 -8.09
N HIS A 16 -9.81 -15.60 -7.97
CA HIS A 16 -8.69 -16.06 -8.81
C HIS A 16 -9.00 -17.36 -9.56
N GLY A 17 -10.21 -17.88 -9.48
CA GLY A 17 -10.64 -19.05 -10.26
C GLY A 17 -10.68 -18.78 -11.76
N SER A 18 -10.74 -19.85 -12.57
CA SER A 18 -10.72 -19.77 -14.04
C SER A 18 -11.85 -18.93 -14.67
N LYS A 19 -12.93 -18.66 -13.93
CA LYS A 19 -14.05 -17.81 -14.34
C LYS A 19 -13.98 -16.39 -13.76
N ALA A 20 -12.93 -16.06 -12.99
CA ALA A 20 -12.79 -14.74 -12.39
C ALA A 20 -12.56 -13.67 -13.46
N LYS A 21 -13.26 -12.55 -13.32
CA LYS A 21 -13.07 -11.40 -14.22
C LYS A 21 -11.69 -10.78 -14.01
N PRO A 22 -11.07 -10.15 -15.01
CA PRO A 22 -9.71 -9.59 -14.91
C PRO A 22 -9.51 -8.61 -13.73
N TRP A 23 -10.52 -7.83 -13.37
CA TRP A 23 -10.43 -6.92 -12.24
C TRP A 23 -10.35 -7.66 -10.88
N MET A 24 -11.02 -8.81 -10.76
CA MET A 24 -10.99 -9.63 -9.56
C MET A 24 -9.60 -10.21 -9.32
N GLN A 25 -8.92 -10.63 -10.38
CA GLN A 25 -7.56 -11.19 -10.30
C GLN A 25 -6.52 -10.16 -9.82
N ARG A 26 -6.83 -8.86 -9.95
CA ARG A 26 -5.99 -7.75 -9.49
C ARG A 26 -6.45 -7.18 -8.15
N THR A 27 -7.33 -7.89 -7.46
CA THR A 27 -7.87 -7.48 -6.17
C THR A 27 -7.42 -8.46 -5.10
N VAL A 28 -6.85 -7.94 -4.04
CA VAL A 28 -6.43 -8.72 -2.88
C VAL A 28 -7.39 -8.45 -1.73
N VAL A 29 -7.92 -9.50 -1.16
CA VAL A 29 -8.78 -9.44 0.04
C VAL A 29 -8.04 -10.09 1.19
N SER A 30 -8.01 -9.43 2.31
CA SER A 30 -7.47 -9.97 3.55
C SER A 30 -8.52 -9.92 4.66
N LEU A 31 -8.59 -10.98 5.45
CA LEU A 31 -9.47 -11.06 6.59
C LEU A 31 -8.73 -11.73 7.76
N ARG A 32 -8.75 -11.10 8.91
CA ARG A 32 -8.17 -11.63 10.14
C ARG A 32 -9.12 -11.43 11.30
N PHE A 33 -9.32 -12.43 12.11
CA PHE A 33 -10.09 -12.32 13.34
C PHE A 33 -9.16 -12.15 14.54
N GLN A 34 -9.44 -11.15 15.35
CA GLN A 34 -8.75 -10.94 16.63
C GLN A 34 -9.37 -11.80 17.75
N LYS A 35 -8.71 -11.78 18.92
CA LYS A 35 -9.10 -12.57 20.10
C LYS A 35 -10.57 -12.38 20.54
N ASN A 36 -11.17 -11.23 20.23
CA ASN A 36 -12.56 -10.89 20.56
C ASN A 36 -13.51 -10.96 19.33
N TRP A 37 -13.17 -11.78 18.33
CA TRP A 37 -13.92 -11.92 17.06
C TRP A 37 -14.13 -10.62 16.27
N LYS A 38 -13.42 -9.55 16.60
CA LYS A 38 -13.45 -8.32 15.81
C LYS A 38 -12.72 -8.57 14.49
N PRO A 39 -13.40 -8.45 13.35
CA PRO A 39 -12.75 -8.67 12.06
C PRO A 39 -11.81 -7.50 11.74
N LEU A 40 -10.61 -7.83 11.32
CA LEU A 40 -9.73 -6.93 10.57
C LEU A 40 -9.83 -7.33 9.11
N TYR A 41 -10.18 -6.39 8.28
CA TYR A 41 -10.31 -6.63 6.85
C TYR A 41 -9.48 -5.64 6.04
N GLY A 42 -9.10 -6.07 4.88
CA GLY A 42 -8.48 -5.22 3.86
C GLY A 42 -8.89 -5.69 2.48
N VAL A 43 -9.21 -4.75 1.64
CA VAL A 43 -9.43 -4.95 0.21
C VAL A 43 -8.53 -3.97 -0.51
N GLU A 44 -7.72 -4.46 -1.41
CA GLU A 44 -6.84 -3.63 -2.23
C GLU A 44 -6.96 -4.07 -3.68
N THR A 45 -7.09 -3.12 -4.57
CA THR A 45 -7.17 -3.37 -6.00
C THR A 45 -6.27 -2.41 -6.77
N LEU A 46 -5.66 -2.90 -7.85
CA LEU A 46 -4.90 -2.11 -8.80
C LEU A 46 -5.46 -2.35 -10.18
N GLN A 47 -6.04 -1.32 -10.77
CA GLN A 47 -6.72 -1.45 -12.06
C GLN A 47 -6.06 -0.59 -13.13
N PRO A 48 -5.74 -1.13 -14.30
CA PRO A 48 -5.22 -0.35 -15.42
C PRO A 48 -6.30 0.60 -15.95
N LEU A 49 -5.89 1.82 -16.28
CA LEU A 49 -6.72 2.81 -16.95
C LEU A 49 -6.49 2.73 -18.47
N GLY A 50 -7.12 1.77 -19.11
CA GLY A 50 -7.00 1.54 -20.54
C GLY A 50 -6.72 0.08 -20.90
N HIS A 51 -6.52 -0.14 -22.17
CA HIS A 51 -6.12 -1.44 -22.71
C HIS A 51 -4.60 -1.46 -22.84
N TYR A 52 -3.97 -2.46 -22.27
CA TYR A 52 -2.52 -2.65 -22.32
C TYR A 52 -2.23 -4.05 -22.82
N ASP A 53 -1.22 -4.16 -23.68
CA ASP A 53 -0.64 -5.38 -24.21
C ASP A 53 0.86 -5.46 -23.86
N GLU A 54 1.52 -6.50 -24.31
CA GLU A 54 2.95 -6.70 -24.05
C GLU A 54 3.86 -5.62 -24.69
N ALA A 55 3.35 -4.91 -25.71
CA ALA A 55 4.06 -3.81 -26.34
C ALA A 55 3.86 -2.46 -25.65
N SER A 56 2.95 -2.38 -24.71
CA SER A 56 2.59 -1.15 -24.03
C SER A 56 3.72 -0.68 -23.12
N ARG A 57 4.31 0.47 -23.42
CA ARG A 57 5.40 1.07 -22.64
C ARG A 57 4.94 2.07 -21.60
N HIS A 58 3.69 2.51 -21.68
CA HIS A 58 3.09 3.53 -20.84
C HIS A 58 1.85 2.96 -20.18
N VAL A 59 1.84 2.85 -18.86
CA VAL A 59 0.74 2.26 -18.10
C VAL A 59 0.21 3.26 -17.09
N TRP A 60 -1.04 3.65 -17.25
CA TRP A 60 -1.80 4.37 -16.24
C TRP A 60 -2.62 3.37 -15.41
N PHE A 61 -2.71 3.58 -14.12
CA PHE A 61 -3.49 2.72 -13.24
C PHE A 61 -4.12 3.50 -12.10
N THR A 62 -5.22 2.95 -11.57
CA THR A 62 -5.73 3.34 -10.25
C THR A 62 -5.37 2.26 -9.24
N GLN A 63 -5.22 2.69 -8.00
CA GLN A 63 -5.09 1.80 -6.85
C GLN A 63 -6.01 2.28 -5.75
N GLU A 64 -6.87 1.38 -5.30
CA GLU A 64 -7.81 1.64 -4.21
C GLU A 64 -7.58 0.62 -3.10
N ARG A 65 -7.60 1.10 -1.87
CA ARG A 65 -7.51 0.27 -0.68
C ARG A 65 -8.54 0.71 0.35
N LEU A 66 -9.25 -0.25 0.91
CA LEU A 66 -10.09 -0.10 2.08
C LEU A 66 -9.60 -1.09 3.13
N ALA A 67 -9.27 -0.62 4.30
CA ALA A 67 -8.82 -1.48 5.38
C ALA A 67 -9.27 -0.96 6.73
N ASN A 68 -9.43 -1.86 7.69
CA ASN A 68 -9.59 -1.45 9.08
C ASN A 68 -8.49 -2.03 9.96
N ALA A 69 -8.13 -1.29 10.98
CA ALA A 69 -7.24 -1.72 12.04
C ALA A 69 -7.84 -1.36 13.41
N ALA A 70 -7.50 -2.15 14.43
CA ALA A 70 -8.08 -1.99 15.77
C ALA A 70 -7.88 -0.59 16.35
N ASP A 71 -6.71 0.00 16.11
CA ASP A 71 -6.29 1.26 16.72
C ASP A 71 -6.71 2.48 15.91
N THR A 72 -6.67 2.36 14.60
CA THR A 72 -6.89 3.49 13.67
C THR A 72 -8.29 3.52 13.06
N GLY A 73 -9.05 2.43 13.21
CA GLY A 73 -10.36 2.28 12.58
C GLY A 73 -10.26 2.03 11.07
N THR A 74 -11.32 2.36 10.35
CA THR A 74 -11.37 2.18 8.90
C THR A 74 -10.62 3.31 8.19
N THR A 75 -9.82 2.92 7.21
CA THR A 75 -9.06 3.82 6.33
C THR A 75 -9.36 3.47 4.88
N THR A 76 -9.42 4.45 4.03
CA THR A 76 -9.40 4.28 2.58
C THR A 76 -8.20 5.00 1.99
N ASN A 77 -7.65 4.43 0.93
CA ASN A 77 -6.60 5.02 0.13
C ASN A 77 -7.02 4.89 -1.33
N VAL A 78 -6.99 5.99 -2.05
CA VAL A 78 -7.35 6.05 -3.47
C VAL A 78 -6.27 6.82 -4.19
N GLY A 79 -5.82 6.31 -5.32
CA GLY A 79 -4.78 6.98 -6.07
C GLY A 79 -4.73 6.62 -7.54
N VAL A 80 -3.95 7.40 -8.24
CA VAL A 80 -3.63 7.21 -9.65
C VAL A 80 -2.12 7.16 -9.80
N GLY A 81 -1.65 6.29 -10.67
CA GLY A 81 -0.24 6.17 -10.97
C GLY A 81 0.01 6.00 -12.45
N TYR A 82 1.25 6.28 -12.79
CA TYR A 82 1.78 6.12 -14.13
C TYR A 82 3.12 5.40 -14.08
N ARG A 83 3.32 4.45 -14.97
CA ARG A 83 4.58 3.74 -15.16
C ARG A 83 5.02 3.81 -16.60
N ARG A 84 6.30 4.03 -16.81
CA ARG A 84 6.95 3.89 -18.10
C ARG A 84 7.95 2.75 -18.07
N ILE A 85 7.66 1.72 -18.87
CA ILE A 85 8.53 0.55 -19.04
C ILE A 85 9.61 0.93 -20.05
N VAL A 86 10.85 0.71 -19.70
CA VAL A 86 12.01 1.02 -20.57
C VAL A 86 12.37 -0.21 -21.40
N ALA A 87 13.08 -0.01 -22.50
CA ALA A 87 13.45 -1.06 -23.44
C ALA A 87 14.05 -2.30 -22.72
N ASN A 88 13.70 -3.48 -23.22
CA ASN A 88 14.03 -4.82 -22.68
C ASN A 88 13.21 -5.25 -21.46
N ASP A 89 12.17 -4.52 -21.06
CA ASP A 89 11.25 -4.85 -19.97
C ASP A 89 11.89 -5.12 -18.61
N ASP A 90 13.19 -4.80 -18.45
CA ASP A 90 13.94 -5.05 -17.24
C ASP A 90 13.75 -4.00 -16.17
N HIS A 91 13.27 -2.83 -16.55
CA HIS A 91 13.10 -1.74 -15.61
C HIS A 91 11.97 -0.79 -16.02
N TYR A 92 11.40 -0.18 -15.01
CA TYR A 92 10.43 0.88 -15.19
C TYR A 92 10.65 1.99 -14.15
N TYR A 93 10.16 3.17 -14.48
CA TYR A 93 10.00 4.26 -13.53
C TYR A 93 8.57 4.76 -13.57
N GLY A 94 8.14 5.29 -12.47
CA GLY A 94 6.77 5.76 -12.33
C GLY A 94 6.61 6.83 -11.27
N GLY A 95 5.42 7.39 -11.27
CA GLY A 95 4.96 8.30 -10.24
C GLY A 95 3.52 8.02 -9.89
N ASN A 96 3.13 8.42 -8.69
CA ASN A 96 1.78 8.24 -8.21
C ASN A 96 1.34 9.40 -7.33
N LEU A 97 0.03 9.55 -7.23
CA LEU A 97 -0.63 10.50 -6.36
C LEU A 97 -1.74 9.75 -5.62
N PHE A 98 -1.74 9.81 -4.29
CA PHE A 98 -2.72 9.17 -3.45
C PHE A 98 -3.38 10.14 -2.49
N TYR A 99 -4.62 9.81 -2.13
CA TYR A 99 -5.36 10.40 -1.05
C TYR A 99 -5.74 9.31 -0.04
N ASP A 100 -5.29 9.47 1.19
CA ASP A 100 -5.64 8.64 2.33
C ASP A 100 -6.72 9.32 3.15
N HIS A 101 -7.75 8.59 3.53
CA HIS A 101 -8.77 9.06 4.47
C HIS A 101 -8.95 8.07 5.61
N ARG A 102 -8.82 8.55 6.83
CA ARG A 102 -9.15 7.81 8.04
C ARG A 102 -10.49 8.31 8.57
N PHE A 103 -11.49 7.43 8.58
CA PHE A 103 -12.85 7.78 8.99
C PHE A 103 -12.91 8.17 10.47
N ARG A 104 -12.22 7.41 11.33
CA ARG A 104 -12.08 7.82 12.73
C ARG A 104 -11.26 9.09 12.84
N GLY A 105 -11.85 10.14 13.38
CA GLY A 105 -11.25 11.46 13.48
C GLY A 105 -11.28 12.26 12.16
N ASN A 106 -11.84 11.72 11.08
CA ASN A 106 -12.01 12.38 9.77
C ASN A 106 -10.72 13.04 9.29
N HIS A 107 -9.63 12.28 9.26
CA HIS A 107 -8.30 12.74 8.86
C HIS A 107 -8.00 12.42 7.41
N GLY A 108 -7.53 13.43 6.66
CA GLY A 108 -7.11 13.30 5.28
C GLY A 108 -5.62 13.57 5.09
N ARG A 109 -5.00 12.84 4.18
CA ARG A 109 -3.60 12.99 3.78
C ARG A 109 -3.45 12.76 2.29
N MET A 110 -2.66 13.61 1.63
CA MET A 110 -2.21 13.39 0.25
C MET A 110 -0.77 12.91 0.25
N SER A 111 -0.42 12.10 -0.75
CA SER A 111 0.96 11.72 -0.99
C SER A 111 1.30 11.72 -2.48
N VAL A 112 2.54 12.06 -2.77
CA VAL A 112 3.15 11.94 -4.09
C VAL A 112 4.30 10.95 -3.97
N GLY A 113 4.33 9.97 -4.85
CA GLY A 113 5.35 8.94 -4.88
C GLY A 113 6.09 8.90 -6.21
N LEU A 114 7.35 8.50 -6.13
CA LEU A 114 8.20 8.16 -7.26
C LEU A 114 8.73 6.75 -7.07
N GLU A 115 8.81 5.99 -8.13
CA GLU A 115 9.37 4.64 -8.12
C GLU A 115 10.31 4.41 -9.30
N TYR A 116 11.36 3.65 -9.05
CA TYR A 116 12.22 3.07 -10.07
C TYR A 116 12.48 1.62 -9.71
N VAL A 117 12.22 0.73 -10.64
CA VAL A 117 12.40 -0.70 -10.46
C VAL A 117 13.24 -1.23 -11.61
N SER A 118 14.26 -2.01 -11.30
CA SER A 118 15.14 -2.65 -12.29
C SER A 118 15.50 -4.05 -11.84
N GLY A 119 15.29 -5.05 -12.69
CA GLY A 119 15.74 -6.42 -12.49
C GLY A 119 15.55 -6.97 -11.07
N ILE A 120 16.51 -6.72 -10.20
CA ILE A 120 16.52 -7.15 -8.81
C ILE A 120 16.39 -6.02 -7.80
N GLY A 121 16.45 -4.75 -8.25
CA GLY A 121 16.45 -3.58 -7.37
C GLY A 121 15.21 -2.71 -7.52
N ALA A 122 14.78 -2.09 -6.43
CA ALA A 122 13.69 -1.13 -6.44
C ALA A 122 14.01 0.06 -5.52
N PHE A 123 13.79 1.25 -6.02
CA PHE A 123 13.84 2.49 -5.24
C PHE A 123 12.44 3.10 -5.24
N ARG A 124 11.97 3.53 -4.06
CA ARG A 124 10.69 4.21 -3.89
C ARG A 124 10.86 5.39 -2.96
N MET A 125 10.25 6.50 -3.31
CA MET A 125 10.22 7.69 -2.49
C MET A 125 8.78 8.21 -2.42
N ASN A 126 8.31 8.54 -1.22
CA ASN A 126 6.99 9.10 -1.02
C ASN A 126 7.06 10.35 -0.15
N TRP A 127 6.29 11.35 -0.52
CA TRP A 127 6.10 12.56 0.23
C TRP A 127 4.64 12.65 0.66
N TYR A 128 4.41 12.94 1.93
CA TYR A 128 3.10 12.96 2.57
C TYR A 128 2.77 14.33 3.12
N ARG A 129 1.54 14.79 2.89
CA ARG A 129 1.02 16.04 3.43
C ARG A 129 -0.36 15.83 4.02
N GLY A 130 -0.53 16.15 5.31
CA GLY A 130 -1.83 16.21 5.96
C GLY A 130 -2.66 17.34 5.38
N VAL A 131 -3.90 17.05 4.97
CA VAL A 131 -4.83 18.02 4.41
C VAL A 131 -5.99 18.33 5.36
N SER A 132 -6.12 17.59 6.45
CA SER A 132 -7.05 17.87 7.54
C SER A 132 -6.37 18.63 8.68
N GLY A 133 -7.14 19.50 9.33
CA GLY A 133 -6.73 20.18 10.57
C GLY A 133 -6.65 19.24 11.77
N GLU A 134 -6.29 19.80 12.91
CA GLU A 134 -6.38 19.12 14.21
C GLU A 134 -7.84 18.84 14.55
N ARG A 135 -8.10 17.67 15.12
CA ARG A 135 -9.44 17.24 15.52
C ARG A 135 -9.39 16.59 16.90
N SER A 136 -10.42 16.86 17.70
CA SER A 136 -10.64 16.18 18.96
C SER A 136 -11.29 14.82 18.71
N LEU A 137 -10.80 13.79 19.35
CA LEU A 137 -11.40 12.46 19.34
C LEU A 137 -12.36 12.31 20.53
N ASP A 138 -13.65 12.08 20.21
CA ASP A 138 -14.68 11.54 21.10
C ASP A 138 -14.62 12.06 22.56
N GLY A 139 -14.72 13.37 22.75
CA GLY A 139 -14.83 13.96 24.08
C GLY A 139 -13.58 13.89 24.97
N VAL A 140 -12.49 13.34 24.47
CA VAL A 140 -11.20 13.36 25.17
C VAL A 140 -10.43 14.60 24.73
N MET A 141 -9.78 15.32 25.66
CA MET A 141 -8.93 16.50 25.38
C MET A 141 -7.67 16.16 24.54
N ARG A 142 -7.70 15.08 23.78
CA ARG A 142 -6.61 14.67 22.92
C ARG A 142 -6.85 15.13 21.49
N LEU A 143 -6.05 16.09 21.08
CA LEU A 143 -6.04 16.56 19.70
C LEU A 143 -5.17 15.64 18.84
N GLU A 144 -5.75 15.12 17.76
CA GLU A 144 -5.01 14.39 16.75
C GLU A 144 -4.80 15.25 15.50
N SER A 145 -3.64 15.10 14.89
CA SER A 145 -3.29 15.74 13.62
C SER A 145 -2.60 14.72 12.70
N VAL A 146 -2.73 14.95 11.41
CA VAL A 146 -2.00 14.15 10.42
C VAL A 146 -0.59 14.71 10.26
N SER A 147 0.39 13.84 10.34
CA SER A 147 1.80 14.20 10.17
C SER A 147 2.15 14.37 8.69
N ASN A 148 2.93 15.40 8.40
CA ASN A 148 3.65 15.51 7.14
C ASN A 148 4.93 14.66 7.23
N GLY A 149 5.48 14.26 6.10
CA GLY A 149 6.72 13.52 6.12
C GLY A 149 7.12 12.99 4.76
N TYR A 150 8.18 12.21 4.77
CA TYR A 150 8.65 11.49 3.60
C TYR A 150 9.25 10.15 4.00
N THR A 151 9.22 9.23 3.05
CA THR A 151 9.92 7.95 3.11
C THR A 151 10.74 7.76 1.85
N ALA A 152 11.89 7.11 1.99
CA ALA A 152 12.72 6.68 0.87
C ALA A 152 13.15 5.23 1.15
N GLU A 153 12.80 4.34 0.26
CA GLU A 153 13.07 2.91 0.37
C GLU A 153 13.96 2.47 -0.79
N TYR A 154 14.96 1.69 -0.47
CA TYR A 154 15.69 0.87 -1.44
C TYR A 154 15.56 -0.60 -1.05
N GLY A 155 15.13 -1.42 -1.99
CA GLY A 155 15.01 -2.86 -1.81
C GLY A 155 15.71 -3.61 -2.93
N THR A 156 16.28 -4.76 -2.62
CA THR A 156 16.91 -5.63 -3.62
C THR A 156 16.61 -7.09 -3.32
N SER A 157 16.50 -7.88 -4.38
CA SER A 157 16.42 -9.32 -4.31
C SER A 157 17.73 -9.94 -4.78
N PHE A 158 18.02 -11.15 -4.35
CA PHE A 158 19.22 -11.86 -4.78
C PHE A 158 18.98 -12.55 -6.14
N LYS A 159 20.00 -12.57 -7.02
CA LYS A 159 19.88 -13.23 -8.35
C LYS A 159 19.41 -14.67 -8.26
N ASN A 160 19.91 -15.41 -7.26
CA ASN A 160 19.62 -16.83 -7.06
C ASN A 160 18.50 -17.09 -6.05
N ALA A 161 17.92 -16.04 -5.46
CA ALA A 161 16.85 -16.13 -4.48
C ALA A 161 15.88 -14.94 -4.66
N ARG A 162 15.24 -14.87 -5.82
CA ARG A 162 14.27 -13.80 -6.15
C ARG A 162 13.05 -13.79 -5.22
N TRP A 163 12.79 -14.89 -4.55
CA TRP A 163 11.79 -15.03 -3.51
C TRP A 163 12.15 -14.32 -2.20
N ALA A 164 13.42 -13.90 -2.03
CA ALA A 164 13.90 -13.16 -0.85
C ALA A 164 14.29 -11.73 -1.27
N ARG A 165 13.67 -10.77 -0.62
CA ARG A 165 13.95 -9.34 -0.77
C ARG A 165 14.45 -8.75 0.55
N VAL A 166 15.51 -7.98 0.50
CA VAL A 166 15.98 -7.15 1.62
C VAL A 166 15.69 -5.69 1.26
N TYR A 167 15.22 -4.92 2.22
CA TYR A 167 14.97 -3.50 2.00
C TYR A 167 15.45 -2.65 3.18
N MET A 168 15.76 -1.40 2.88
CA MET A 168 16.07 -0.35 3.83
C MET A 168 15.18 0.85 3.52
N GLU A 169 14.51 1.36 4.53
CA GLU A 169 13.66 2.54 4.45
C GLU A 169 14.16 3.62 5.41
N ALA A 170 14.44 4.80 4.90
CA ALA A 170 14.61 6.01 5.69
C ALA A 170 13.29 6.76 5.77
N TYR A 171 12.96 7.29 6.93
CA TYR A 171 11.74 8.07 7.10
C TYR A 171 11.95 9.29 7.97
N ARG A 172 11.13 10.33 7.73
CA ARG A 172 10.97 11.48 8.61
C ARG A 172 9.51 11.88 8.66
N TRP A 173 8.99 12.06 9.87
CA TRP A 173 7.64 12.52 10.15
C TRP A 173 7.67 13.76 11.00
N GLN A 174 7.06 14.84 10.52
CA GLN A 174 6.91 16.09 11.24
C GLN A 174 5.63 16.03 12.08
N LEU A 175 5.79 16.15 13.38
CA LEU A 175 4.69 16.09 14.34
C LEU A 175 4.40 17.52 14.83
N ARG A 176 3.13 17.94 14.82
CA ARG A 176 2.77 19.34 15.20
C ARG A 176 3.02 19.68 16.66
N ARG A 177 3.02 18.68 17.57
CA ARG A 177 3.07 18.91 19.03
C ARG A 177 4.14 18.07 19.74
N SER A 178 5.01 17.44 19.01
CA SER A 178 6.12 16.69 19.54
C SER A 178 7.31 16.76 18.60
N GLU A 179 8.45 16.27 19.04
CA GLU A 179 9.65 16.20 18.21
C GLU A 179 9.42 15.37 16.94
N ASP A 180 10.05 15.80 15.86
CA ASP A 180 10.04 15.06 14.60
C ASP A 180 10.55 13.64 14.81
N LYS A 181 9.88 12.67 14.20
CA LYS A 181 10.33 11.29 14.20
C LYS A 181 11.09 11.00 12.93
N HIS A 182 12.29 10.51 13.03
CA HIS A 182 13.08 10.04 11.90
C HIS A 182 13.81 8.75 12.25
N GLY A 183 14.17 7.98 11.26
CA GLY A 183 14.87 6.73 11.49
C GLY A 183 15.11 5.93 10.22
N LEU A 184 15.74 4.79 10.43
CA LEU A 184 15.98 3.76 9.43
C LEU A 184 15.23 2.49 9.85
N ARG A 185 14.61 1.84 8.89
CA ARG A 185 14.02 0.51 9.02
C ARG A 185 14.70 -0.42 8.04
N ILE A 186 15.11 -1.58 8.49
CA ILE A 186 15.63 -2.65 7.65
C ILE A 186 14.67 -3.83 7.81
N GLY A 187 14.33 -4.47 6.70
CA GLY A 187 13.44 -5.62 6.72
C GLY A 187 13.73 -6.59 5.59
N THR A 188 13.12 -7.75 5.71
CA THR A 188 13.14 -8.81 4.70
C THR A 188 11.72 -9.21 4.37
N GLU A 189 11.47 -9.46 3.09
CA GLU A 189 10.23 -10.03 2.59
C GLU A 189 10.56 -11.37 1.93
N LEU A 190 9.82 -12.40 2.31
CA LEU A 190 9.98 -13.74 1.77
C LEU A 190 8.68 -14.14 1.07
N GLN A 191 8.76 -14.41 -0.21
CA GLN A 191 7.66 -14.96 -0.99
C GLN A 191 7.78 -16.49 -0.96
N LEU A 192 7.07 -17.13 -0.04
CA LEU A 192 7.16 -18.58 0.23
C LEU A 192 6.21 -19.42 -0.65
N THR A 193 5.43 -18.80 -1.49
CA THR A 193 4.55 -19.47 -2.47
C THR A 193 4.92 -19.04 -3.87
N PRO A 194 4.98 -19.99 -4.82
CA PRO A 194 5.19 -19.68 -6.22
C PRO A 194 4.06 -18.86 -6.81
#